data_8987ec5522e6f57c9c32f6aa13a96c8e
#
_entry.id   8987ec5522e6f57c9c32f6aa13a96c8e
#
_cell.length_a   1.000
_cell.length_b   1.000
_cell.length_c   1.000
_cell.angle_alpha   90.00
_cell.angle_beta   90.00
_cell.angle_gamma   90.00
#
_symmetry.space_group_name_H-M   'P 1'
#
loop_
_entity.id
_entity.type
_entity.pdbx_description
1 polymer ?
#
loop_
_entity_poly.entity_id
_entity_poly.type
_entity_poly.pdbx_seq_one_letter_code
_entity_poly.pdbx_strand_id
1 'polypeptide(L)'
;MTIRSDDPGLVAEGPWFQWHHDTFVAPPGAVVLADNAAAPQAYTIGRSLGVQFHPEVTVPIVAEWVAFGGDALARHGVDPDRLMAETREREAENRLRAWRLLDAFLDRVAAVA
;
A
#
# COMPACT_ATOMS: atom_id res chain seq x y z
N MET A 1 3.44 5.16 6.36
CA MET A 1 3.58 6.44 5.63
C MET A 1 2.25 6.85 5.06
N THR A 2 1.89 8.11 5.19
CA THR A 2 0.59 8.61 4.75
C THR A 2 0.57 8.88 3.25
N ILE A 3 -0.51 8.51 2.61
CA ILE A 3 -0.74 8.65 1.18
C ILE A 3 -1.81 9.71 0.94
N ARG A 4 -1.54 10.64 0.01
CA ARG A 4 -2.51 11.55 -0.57
C ARG A 4 -3.15 10.86 -1.78
N SER A 5 -4.45 11.00 -1.95
CA SER A 5 -5.16 10.38 -3.08
C SER A 5 -6.04 11.39 -3.80
N ASP A 6 -5.99 11.35 -5.13
CA ASP A 6 -6.89 12.09 -6.00
C ASP A 6 -8.23 11.38 -6.19
N ASP A 7 -8.31 10.10 -5.84
CA ASP A 7 -9.52 9.29 -5.92
C ASP A 7 -9.68 8.43 -4.66
N PRO A 8 -10.06 9.04 -3.52
CA PRO A 8 -10.16 8.30 -2.27
C PRO A 8 -11.27 7.24 -2.23
N GLY A 9 -12.19 7.27 -3.17
CA GLY A 9 -13.19 6.21 -3.33
C GLY A 9 -12.58 4.91 -3.88
N LEU A 10 -11.47 4.99 -4.59
CA LEU A 10 -10.71 3.84 -5.08
C LEU A 10 -9.52 3.56 -4.16
N VAL A 11 -8.67 4.54 -3.94
CA VAL A 11 -7.49 4.42 -3.07
C VAL A 11 -7.67 5.35 -1.89
N ALA A 12 -7.95 4.82 -0.71
CA ALA A 12 -8.15 5.62 0.49
C ALA A 12 -6.87 6.38 0.88
N GLU A 13 -7.04 7.61 1.34
CA GLU A 13 -5.96 8.36 1.96
C GLU A 13 -5.61 7.79 3.32
N GLY A 14 -4.44 8.15 3.81
CA GLY A 14 -3.99 7.80 5.14
C GLY A 14 -2.86 6.78 5.14
N PRO A 15 -2.60 6.13 6.28
CA PRO A 15 -1.49 5.19 6.37
C PRO A 15 -1.82 3.86 5.68
N TRP A 16 -0.90 3.44 4.83
CA TRP A 16 -0.85 2.11 4.25
C TRP A 16 0.49 1.48 4.62
N PHE A 17 0.54 0.16 4.74
CA PHE A 17 1.78 -0.55 5.03
C PHE A 17 2.76 -0.42 3.86
N GLN A 18 4.01 -0.03 4.17
CA GLN A 18 5.08 0.13 3.20
C GLN A 18 6.22 -0.83 3.54
N TRP A 19 6.68 -1.58 2.55
CA TRP A 19 7.88 -2.38 2.62
C TRP A 19 8.47 -2.52 1.23
N HIS A 20 9.32 -1.59 0.85
CA HIS A 20 10.00 -1.62 -0.43
C HIS A 20 11.28 -0.76 -0.34
N HIS A 21 12.23 -1.06 -1.19
CA HIS A 21 13.50 -0.34 -1.29
C HIS A 21 13.55 0.59 -2.50
N ASP A 22 12.67 0.39 -3.46
CA ASP A 22 12.63 1.11 -4.71
C ASP A 22 11.37 1.96 -4.83
N THR A 23 11.43 2.96 -5.69
CA THR A 23 10.28 3.70 -6.17
C THR A 23 10.06 3.39 -7.64
N PHE A 24 8.89 3.74 -8.17
CA PHE A 24 8.62 3.54 -9.58
C PHE A 24 8.24 4.86 -10.24
N VAL A 25 8.38 4.89 -11.56
CA VAL A 25 7.83 5.93 -12.42
C VAL A 25 6.63 5.34 -13.13
N ALA A 26 5.49 6.03 -13.10
CA ALA A 26 4.30 5.52 -13.75
C ALA A 26 4.54 5.33 -15.26
N PRO A 27 4.07 4.21 -15.86
CA PRO A 27 4.28 3.98 -17.29
C PRO A 27 3.55 5.02 -18.14
N PRO A 28 4.00 5.25 -19.39
CA PRO A 28 3.31 6.17 -20.31
C PRO A 28 1.84 5.77 -20.48
N GLY A 29 0.95 6.76 -20.43
CA GLY A 29 -0.49 6.54 -20.51
C GLY A 29 -1.18 6.20 -19.20
N ALA A 30 -0.44 6.02 -18.12
CA ALA A 30 -0.99 5.79 -16.80
C ALA A 30 -1.50 7.08 -16.17
N VAL A 31 -2.53 6.96 -15.34
CA VAL A 31 -3.04 8.05 -14.51
C VAL A 31 -2.61 7.80 -13.06
N VAL A 32 -1.76 8.66 -12.52
CA VAL A 32 -1.34 8.59 -11.12
C VAL A 32 -2.50 9.08 -10.24
N LEU A 33 -2.97 8.22 -9.35
CA LEU A 33 -4.11 8.50 -8.46
C LEU A 33 -3.67 8.90 -7.06
N ALA A 34 -2.53 8.42 -6.61
CA ALA A 34 -2.09 8.63 -5.23
C ALA A 34 -0.57 8.76 -5.17
N ASP A 35 -0.10 9.53 -4.21
CA ASP A 35 1.32 9.72 -3.96
C ASP A 35 1.59 9.95 -2.47
N ASN A 36 2.87 9.95 -2.12
CA ASN A 36 3.37 10.47 -0.87
C ASN A 36 4.58 11.38 -1.16
N ALA A 37 5.24 11.86 -0.11
CA ALA A 37 6.39 12.76 -0.28
C ALA A 37 7.56 12.15 -1.06
N ALA A 38 7.65 10.82 -1.11
CA ALA A 38 8.76 10.12 -1.76
C ALA A 38 8.48 9.82 -3.24
N ALA A 39 7.24 9.38 -3.59
CA ALA A 39 6.98 8.83 -4.92
C ALA A 39 5.48 8.63 -5.19
N PRO A 40 5.09 8.36 -6.45
CA PRO A 40 3.77 7.83 -6.76
C PRO A 40 3.48 6.56 -5.97
N GLN A 41 2.23 6.38 -5.56
CA GLN A 41 1.79 5.25 -4.74
C GLN A 41 0.74 4.38 -5.42
N ALA A 42 0.00 4.92 -6.37
CA ALA A 42 -1.00 4.17 -7.13
C ALA A 42 -1.21 4.81 -8.50
N TYR A 43 -1.49 3.96 -9.49
CA TYR A 43 -1.84 4.42 -10.83
C TYR A 43 -2.81 3.46 -11.49
N THR A 44 -3.58 3.94 -12.46
CA THR A 44 -4.36 3.09 -13.36
C THR A 44 -3.84 3.23 -14.78
N ILE A 45 -3.92 2.12 -15.52
CA ILE A 45 -3.70 2.09 -16.95
C ILE A 45 -4.62 1.03 -17.54
N GLY A 46 -5.54 1.45 -18.44
CA GLY A 46 -6.57 0.55 -18.93
C GLY A 46 -7.43 0.00 -17.79
N ARG A 47 -7.50 -1.32 -17.67
CA ARG A 47 -8.22 -2.02 -16.59
C ARG A 47 -7.29 -2.56 -15.51
N SER A 48 -6.13 -1.96 -15.37
CA SER A 48 -5.13 -2.36 -14.38
C SER A 48 -4.92 -1.27 -13.35
N LEU A 49 -4.64 -1.68 -12.12
CA LEU A 49 -4.27 -0.81 -11.01
C LEU A 49 -2.93 -1.28 -10.46
N GLY A 50 -1.97 -0.38 -10.38
CA GLY A 50 -0.68 -0.62 -9.73
C GLY A 50 -0.62 0.13 -8.41
N VAL A 51 -0.11 -0.51 -7.38
CA VAL A 51 0.10 0.11 -6.06
C VAL A 51 1.50 -0.21 -5.54
N GLN A 52 2.08 0.74 -4.81
CA GLN A 52 3.40 0.59 -4.19
C GLN A 52 3.29 0.06 -2.76
N PHE A 53 2.24 0.41 -2.06
CA PHE A 53 1.98 -0.07 -0.70
C PHE A 53 1.46 -1.51 -0.70
N HIS A 54 1.40 -2.11 0.48
CA HIS A 54 0.96 -3.50 0.66
C HIS A 54 -0.43 -3.56 1.32
N PRO A 55 -1.52 -3.59 0.55
CA PRO A 55 -2.87 -3.72 1.13
C PRO A 55 -3.15 -5.12 1.67
N GLU A 56 -2.41 -6.14 1.23
CA GLU A 56 -2.62 -7.55 1.53
C GLU A 56 -2.09 -7.98 2.89
N VAL A 57 -1.32 -7.14 3.57
CA VAL A 57 -0.62 -7.56 4.79
C VAL A 57 -1.57 -7.86 5.94
N THR A 58 -1.19 -8.87 6.71
CA THR A 58 -1.78 -9.24 8.00
C THR A 58 -0.67 -9.26 9.05
N VAL A 59 -1.04 -9.33 10.33
CA VAL A 59 -0.05 -9.44 11.40
C VAL A 59 0.88 -10.65 11.20
N PRO A 60 0.40 -11.86 10.90
CA PRO A 60 1.28 -13.00 10.63
C PRO A 60 2.24 -12.79 9.45
N ILE A 61 1.78 -12.16 8.37
CA ILE A 61 2.63 -11.88 7.20
C ILE A 61 3.76 -10.92 7.58
N VAL A 62 3.44 -9.83 8.26
CA VAL A 62 4.45 -8.84 8.67
C VAL A 62 5.42 -9.46 9.68
N ALA A 63 4.93 -10.29 10.60
CA ALA A 63 5.79 -11.00 11.57
C ALA A 63 6.81 -11.89 10.85
N GLU A 64 6.41 -12.57 9.79
CA GLU A 64 7.29 -13.39 8.97
C GLU A 64 8.34 -12.55 8.26
N TRP A 65 7.94 -11.43 7.65
CA TRP A 65 8.87 -10.51 7.00
C TRP A 65 9.87 -9.90 7.98
N VAL A 66 9.46 -9.56 9.18
CA VAL A 66 10.34 -9.06 10.23
C VAL A 66 11.35 -10.15 10.67
N ALA A 67 10.90 -11.38 10.76
CA ALA A 67 11.79 -12.50 11.12
C ALA A 67 12.91 -12.70 10.08
N PHE A 68 12.61 -12.53 8.80
CA PHE A 68 13.60 -12.67 7.71
C PHE A 68 14.38 -11.41 7.41
N GLY A 69 13.78 -10.24 7.60
CA GLY A 69 14.35 -8.95 7.18
C GLY A 69 14.61 -7.95 8.29
N GLY A 70 14.56 -8.38 9.56
CA GLY A 70 14.69 -7.47 10.70
C GLY A 70 16.02 -6.70 10.73
N ASP A 71 17.12 -7.31 10.31
CA ASP A 71 18.43 -6.65 10.25
C ASP A 71 18.42 -5.52 9.20
N ALA A 72 17.75 -5.71 8.09
CA ALA A 72 17.61 -4.67 7.07
C ALA A 72 16.78 -3.49 7.59
N LEU A 73 15.72 -3.75 8.35
CA LEU A 73 14.92 -2.70 8.97
C LEU A 73 15.76 -1.86 9.92
N ALA A 74 16.54 -2.49 10.76
CA ALA A 74 17.42 -1.78 11.70
C ALA A 74 18.43 -0.89 10.96
N ARG A 75 19.00 -1.36 9.86
CA ARG A 75 19.92 -0.57 9.02
C ARG A 75 19.27 0.66 8.39
N HIS A 76 17.96 0.59 8.15
CA HIS A 76 17.17 1.71 7.62
C HIS A 76 16.49 2.56 8.70
N GLY A 77 16.84 2.35 9.97
CA GLY A 77 16.31 3.13 11.08
C GLY A 77 14.89 2.76 11.48
N VAL A 78 14.40 1.59 11.10
CA VAL A 78 13.07 1.10 11.46
C VAL A 78 13.19 0.12 12.62
N ASP A 79 12.47 0.42 13.72
CA ASP A 79 12.39 -0.49 14.87
C ASP A 79 11.36 -1.60 14.56
N PRO A 80 11.78 -2.89 14.51
CA PRO A 80 10.88 -3.99 14.21
C PRO A 80 9.74 -4.13 15.23
N ASP A 81 9.98 -3.90 16.50
CA ASP A 81 8.97 -4.00 17.55
C ASP A 81 7.88 -2.94 17.39
N ARG A 82 8.29 -1.72 17.06
CA ARG A 82 7.36 -0.63 16.78
C ARG A 82 6.53 -0.90 15.53
N LEU A 83 7.16 -1.42 14.47
CA LEU A 83 6.47 -1.80 13.25
C LEU A 83 5.40 -2.85 13.54
N MET A 84 5.72 -3.87 14.33
CA MET A 84 4.77 -4.91 14.73
C MET A 84 3.61 -4.35 15.56
N ALA A 85 3.91 -3.45 16.50
CA ALA A 85 2.88 -2.82 17.33
C ALA A 85 1.90 -2.00 16.47
N GLU A 86 2.42 -1.20 15.54
CA GLU A 86 1.59 -0.41 14.61
C GLU A 86 0.77 -1.31 13.69
N THR A 87 1.34 -2.42 13.23
CA THR A 87 0.64 -3.37 12.38
C THR A 87 -0.54 -4.00 13.11
N ARG A 88 -0.35 -4.41 14.37
CA ARG A 88 -1.44 -4.96 15.20
C ARG A 88 -2.54 -3.93 15.43
N GLU A 89 -2.15 -2.72 15.75
CA GLU A 89 -3.10 -1.62 16.02
C GLU A 89 -3.97 -1.30 14.80
N ARG A 90 -3.39 -1.37 13.61
CA ARG A 90 -4.05 -0.98 12.36
C ARG A 90 -4.63 -2.13 11.55
N GLU A 91 -4.52 -3.37 12.01
CA GLU A 91 -4.91 -4.54 11.21
C GLU A 91 -6.37 -4.51 10.77
N ALA A 92 -7.29 -4.21 11.69
CA ALA A 92 -8.71 -4.19 11.37
C ALA A 92 -9.05 -3.09 10.35
N GLU A 93 -8.49 -1.91 10.51
CA GLU A 93 -8.68 -0.79 9.60
C GLU A 93 -8.05 -1.07 8.23
N ASN A 94 -6.86 -1.64 8.21
CA ASN A 94 -6.18 -2.01 6.97
C ASN A 94 -6.97 -3.06 6.20
N ARG A 95 -7.51 -4.04 6.89
CA ARG A 95 -8.35 -5.08 6.27
C ARG A 95 -9.58 -4.45 5.60
N LEU A 96 -10.25 -3.54 6.28
CA LEU A 96 -11.42 -2.87 5.73
C LEU A 96 -11.06 -2.03 4.50
N ARG A 97 -9.96 -1.30 4.55
CA ARG A 97 -9.46 -0.51 3.42
C ARG A 97 -9.06 -1.39 2.24
N ALA A 98 -8.42 -2.52 2.51
CA ALA A 98 -8.01 -3.47 1.46
C ALA A 98 -9.23 -4.06 0.76
N TRP A 99 -10.28 -4.46 1.49
CA TRP A 99 -11.52 -4.93 0.91
C TRP A 99 -12.22 -3.87 0.07
N ARG A 100 -12.27 -2.63 0.56
CA ARG A 100 -12.84 -1.51 -0.20
C ARG A 100 -12.06 -1.22 -1.47
N LEU A 101 -10.74 -1.32 -1.41
CA LEU A 101 -9.88 -1.17 -2.58
C LEU A 101 -10.19 -2.24 -3.62
N LEU A 102 -10.29 -3.50 -3.21
CA LEU A 102 -10.62 -4.61 -4.12
C LEU A 102 -12.00 -4.43 -4.73
N ASP A 103 -13.02 -4.12 -3.94
CA ASP A 103 -14.38 -3.89 -4.42
C ASP A 103 -14.42 -2.74 -5.45
N ALA A 104 -13.79 -1.62 -5.14
CA ALA A 104 -13.75 -0.48 -6.06
C ALA A 104 -12.96 -0.78 -7.32
N PHE A 105 -11.87 -1.54 -7.22
CA PHE A 105 -11.11 -1.99 -8.37
C PHE A 105 -11.97 -2.85 -9.31
N LEU A 106 -12.68 -3.84 -8.74
CA LEU A 106 -13.53 -4.71 -9.54
C LEU A 106 -14.66 -3.95 -10.21
N ASP A 107 -15.29 -3.01 -9.51
CA ASP A 107 -16.43 -2.25 -10.01
C ASP A 107 -16.06 -1.17 -11.02
N ARG A 108 -14.93 -0.50 -10.83
CA ARG A 108 -14.60 0.75 -11.54
C ARG A 108 -13.45 0.62 -12.53
N VAL A 109 -12.51 -0.28 -12.29
CA VAL A 109 -11.29 -0.39 -13.10
C VAL A 109 -11.31 -1.66 -13.94
N ALA A 110 -11.55 -2.81 -13.32
CA ALA A 110 -11.53 -4.10 -14.00
C ALA A 110 -12.84 -4.43 -14.72
N ALA A 111 -13.94 -3.76 -14.39
CA ALA A 111 -15.24 -4.03 -14.98
C ALA A 111 -15.23 -3.82 -16.50
N VAL A 112 -15.85 -4.76 -17.23
CA VAL A 112 -16.09 -4.64 -18.66
C VAL A 112 -17.45 -3.97 -18.85
N ALA A 113 -17.46 -2.87 -19.57
CA ALA A 113 -18.68 -2.14 -19.87
C ALA A 113 -19.63 -2.95 -20.78
#